data_a36482491582fb0628b95c12a9cf3316
#
_entry.id   a36482491582fb0628b95c12a9cf3316
#
_cell.length_a   1.000
_cell.length_b   1.000
_cell.length_c   1.000
_cell.angle_alpha   90.00
_cell.angle_beta   90.00
_cell.angle_gamma   90.00
#
_symmetry.space_group_name_H-M   'P 1'
#
loop_
_entity.id
_entity.type
_entity.pdbx_description
1 polymer ?
#
loop_
_entity_poly.entity_id
_entity_poly.type
_entity_poly.pdbx_seq_one_letter_code
_entity_poly.pdbx_strand_id
1 'polypeptide(L)'
;MDEDVFIKSDIGAQAAWKGFSSQTLYIAYRLVTDIQGYEYYPEDIEDLVVKYNGEVIEAVQIKNISAALTISHLSSTKTSKGGEGFFKRMCSLHSKYPNFKTIKVVYFEDLGVELQDLKKGVEKSKESIFN
;
A
#
# COMPACT_ATOMS: atom_id res chain seq x y z
N MET A 1 19.71 32.26 1.17
CA MET A 1 19.34 30.85 1.42
C MET A 1 20.52 29.98 1.01
N ASP A 2 20.94 29.09 1.86
CA ASP A 2 22.04 28.18 1.56
C ASP A 2 21.62 27.23 0.42
N GLU A 3 22.49 27.03 -0.56
CA GLU A 3 22.25 26.18 -1.72
C GLU A 3 21.91 24.74 -1.31
N ASP A 4 22.57 24.21 -0.27
CA ASP A 4 22.30 22.86 0.25
C ASP A 4 20.89 22.71 0.82
N VAL A 5 20.35 23.74 1.45
CA VAL A 5 18.99 23.74 1.98
C VAL A 5 17.97 23.75 0.83
N PHE A 6 18.25 24.48 -0.22
CA PHE A 6 17.40 24.53 -1.40
C PHE A 6 17.34 23.18 -2.13
N ILE A 7 18.47 22.53 -2.32
CA ILE A 7 18.56 21.21 -2.95
C ILE A 7 17.81 20.15 -2.14
N LYS A 8 17.97 20.14 -0.81
CA LYS A 8 17.23 19.20 0.07
C LYS A 8 15.73 19.41 0.01
N SER A 9 15.29 20.66 -0.03
CA SER A 9 13.87 20.99 -0.16
C SER A 9 13.30 20.52 -1.49
N ASP A 10 14.04 20.68 -2.58
CA ASP A 10 13.62 20.22 -3.91
C ASP A 10 13.53 18.70 -4.00
N ILE A 11 14.51 17.97 -3.46
CA ILE A 11 14.47 16.49 -3.39
C ILE A 11 13.26 16.02 -2.58
N GLY A 12 12.96 16.65 -1.45
CA GLY A 12 11.79 16.33 -0.65
C GLY A 12 10.48 16.57 -1.39
N ALA A 13 10.37 17.67 -2.11
CA ALA A 13 9.21 18.00 -2.94
C ALA A 13 9.02 17.01 -4.08
N GLN A 14 10.09 16.59 -4.74
CA GLN A 14 10.04 15.58 -5.81
C GLN A 14 9.58 14.22 -5.28
N ALA A 15 10.08 13.79 -4.13
CA ALA A 15 9.67 12.53 -3.50
C ALA A 15 8.18 12.53 -3.13
N ALA A 16 7.68 13.63 -2.57
CA ALA A 16 6.27 13.79 -2.23
C ALA A 16 5.38 13.77 -3.48
N TRP A 17 5.79 14.44 -4.54
CA TRP A 17 5.09 14.44 -5.83
C TRP A 17 5.04 13.04 -6.44
N LYS A 18 6.15 12.31 -6.41
CA LYS A 18 6.22 10.93 -6.91
C LYS A 18 5.22 10.02 -6.18
N GLY A 19 5.16 10.11 -4.85
CA GLY A 19 4.21 9.34 -4.05
C GLY A 19 2.76 9.67 -4.37
N PHE A 20 2.42 10.96 -4.43
CA PHE A 20 1.08 11.43 -4.76
C PHE A 20 0.66 11.02 -6.18
N SER A 21 1.56 11.15 -7.17
CA SER A 21 1.28 10.76 -8.55
C SER A 21 1.03 9.26 -8.69
N SER A 22 1.76 8.43 -7.95
CA SER A 22 1.60 6.98 -7.94
C SER A 22 0.25 6.55 -7.36
N GLN A 23 -0.18 7.18 -6.27
CA GLN A 23 -1.49 6.95 -5.67
C GLN A 23 -2.61 7.33 -6.62
N THR A 24 -2.52 8.51 -7.23
CA THR A 24 -3.51 9.02 -8.17
C THR A 24 -3.64 8.09 -9.39
N LEU A 25 -2.52 7.65 -9.94
CA LEU A 25 -2.48 6.74 -11.08
C LEU A 25 -3.14 5.40 -10.74
N TYR A 26 -2.84 4.85 -9.59
CA TYR A 26 -3.44 3.59 -9.14
C TYR A 26 -4.95 3.70 -8.93
N ILE A 27 -5.41 4.79 -8.32
CA ILE A 27 -6.84 5.03 -8.10
C ILE A 27 -7.56 5.19 -9.45
N ALA A 28 -6.97 5.93 -10.39
CA ALA A 28 -7.52 6.07 -11.74
C ALA A 28 -7.64 4.72 -12.46
N TYR A 29 -6.62 3.88 -12.35
CA TYR A 29 -6.64 2.51 -12.88
C TYR A 29 -7.80 1.69 -12.28
N ARG A 30 -8.00 1.75 -10.97
CA ARG A 30 -9.06 1.05 -10.27
C ARG A 30 -10.44 1.54 -10.71
N LEU A 31 -10.62 2.85 -10.86
CA LEU A 31 -11.89 3.43 -11.33
C LEU A 31 -12.29 2.92 -12.71
N VAL A 32 -11.32 2.65 -13.57
CA VAL A 32 -11.57 2.17 -14.93
C VAL A 32 -11.79 0.66 -14.98
N THR A 33 -11.11 -0.11 -14.14
CA THR A 33 -11.07 -1.58 -14.22
C THR A 33 -12.00 -2.29 -13.24
N ASP A 34 -12.40 -1.65 -12.15
CA ASP A 34 -13.25 -2.28 -11.14
C ASP A 34 -14.71 -2.29 -11.55
N ILE A 35 -15.47 -3.19 -10.91
CA ILE A 35 -16.93 -3.22 -11.04
C ILE A 35 -17.54 -1.97 -10.41
N GLN A 36 -18.72 -1.59 -10.86
CA GLN A 36 -19.45 -0.46 -10.29
C GLN A 36 -19.91 -0.75 -8.86
N GLY A 37 -20.00 0.30 -8.06
CA GLY A 37 -20.47 0.25 -6.68
C GLY A 37 -19.36 0.35 -5.64
N TYR A 38 -18.11 0.29 -6.04
CA TYR A 38 -17.00 0.55 -5.12
C TYR A 38 -16.81 2.05 -4.91
N GLU A 39 -16.54 2.42 -3.66
CA GLU A 39 -16.22 3.79 -3.26
C GLU A 39 -14.75 3.85 -2.81
N TYR A 40 -14.04 4.87 -3.28
CA TYR A 40 -12.60 5.01 -3.07
C TYR A 40 -12.31 6.19 -2.14
N TYR A 41 -11.60 5.92 -1.05
CA TYR A 41 -11.23 6.91 -0.03
C TYR A 41 -9.71 6.99 0.05
N PRO A 42 -9.08 7.89 -0.74
CA PRO A 42 -7.62 8.10 -0.65
C PRO A 42 -7.27 8.84 0.64
N GLU A 43 -6.07 8.55 1.16
CA GLU A 43 -5.54 9.22 2.37
C GLU A 43 -6.50 9.18 3.56
N ASP A 44 -7.18 8.07 3.75
CA ASP A 44 -8.02 7.84 4.91
C ASP A 44 -7.24 7.07 5.99
N ILE A 45 -7.62 5.85 6.32
CA ILE A 45 -6.92 5.00 7.28
C ILE A 45 -5.59 4.50 6.70
N GLU A 46 -5.59 4.22 5.42
CA GLU A 46 -4.42 3.83 4.63
C GLU A 46 -4.32 4.72 3.39
N ASP A 47 -3.35 4.46 2.51
CA ASP A 47 -3.19 5.24 1.26
C ASP A 47 -4.46 5.20 0.41
N LEU A 48 -5.15 4.07 0.40
CA LEU A 48 -6.46 3.90 -0.20
C LEU A 48 -7.28 2.92 0.60
N VAL A 49 -8.50 3.29 0.91
CA VAL A 49 -9.51 2.39 1.47
C VAL A 49 -10.63 2.26 0.45
N VAL A 50 -11.06 1.04 0.19
CA VAL A 50 -12.20 0.76 -0.70
C VAL A 50 -13.38 0.30 0.15
N LYS A 51 -14.52 0.92 -0.09
CA LYS A 51 -15.79 0.56 0.56
C LYS A 51 -16.80 0.05 -0.48
N TYR A 52 -17.66 -0.82 -0.02
CA TYR A 52 -18.80 -1.30 -0.78
C TYR A 52 -20.04 -1.27 0.13
N ASN A 53 -21.09 -0.60 -0.32
CA ASN A 53 -22.30 -0.38 0.49
C ASN A 53 -21.99 0.23 1.87
N GLY A 54 -21.03 1.16 1.93
CA GLY A 54 -20.62 1.82 3.15
C GLY A 54 -19.69 1.02 4.06
N GLU A 55 -19.35 -0.21 3.69
CA GLU A 55 -18.49 -1.08 4.49
C GLU A 55 -17.07 -1.15 3.95
N VAL A 56 -16.08 -1.11 4.83
CA VAL A 56 -14.66 -1.25 4.46
C VAL A 56 -14.40 -2.70 4.05
N ILE A 57 -13.98 -2.88 2.80
CA ILE A 57 -13.69 -4.21 2.24
C ILE A 57 -12.22 -4.40 1.88
N GLU A 58 -11.49 -3.33 1.63
CA GLU A 58 -10.12 -3.41 1.15
C GLU A 58 -9.29 -2.23 1.67
N ALA A 59 -8.04 -2.51 2.02
CA ALA A 59 -7.05 -1.48 2.34
C ALA A 59 -5.82 -1.68 1.46
N VAL A 60 -5.30 -0.60 0.92
CA VAL A 60 -4.18 -0.60 -0.02
C VAL A 60 -3.07 0.30 0.50
N GLN A 61 -1.87 -0.24 0.55
CA GLN A 61 -0.63 0.50 0.78
C GLN A 61 0.09 0.66 -0.55
N ILE A 62 0.46 1.87 -0.90
CA ILE A 62 1.12 2.17 -2.18
C ILE A 62 2.55 2.61 -1.90
N LYS A 63 3.52 1.89 -2.46
CA LYS A 63 4.95 2.13 -2.29
C LYS A 63 5.62 2.36 -3.64
N ASN A 64 5.99 3.60 -3.92
CA ASN A 64 6.79 3.95 -5.09
C ASN A 64 8.17 4.42 -4.62
N ILE A 65 9.04 3.46 -4.40
CA ILE A 65 10.42 3.66 -3.95
C ILE A 65 11.37 3.19 -5.06
N SER A 66 12.57 3.75 -5.09
CA SER A 66 13.58 3.44 -6.11
C SER A 66 14.38 2.17 -5.83
N ALA A 67 14.11 1.49 -4.73
CA ALA A 67 14.73 0.22 -4.34
C ALA A 67 13.67 -0.90 -4.31
N ALA A 68 14.12 -2.15 -4.26
CA ALA A 68 13.21 -3.28 -4.08
C ALA A 68 12.45 -3.16 -2.76
N LEU A 69 11.16 -3.47 -2.78
CA LEU A 69 10.32 -3.44 -1.59
C LEU A 69 10.70 -4.58 -0.63
N THR A 70 10.91 -4.25 0.62
CA THR A 70 11.29 -5.20 1.67
C THR A 70 10.28 -5.23 2.81
N ILE A 71 10.35 -6.24 3.66
CA ILE A 71 9.57 -6.33 4.90
C ILE A 71 9.88 -5.12 5.81
N SER A 72 11.13 -4.69 5.87
CA SER A 72 11.51 -3.49 6.64
C SER A 72 10.78 -2.23 6.18
N HIS A 73 10.57 -2.05 4.89
CA HIS A 73 9.80 -0.93 4.37
C HIS A 73 8.34 -0.96 4.85
N LEU A 74 7.74 -2.14 4.90
CA LEU A 74 6.36 -2.32 5.35
C LEU A 74 6.24 -2.20 6.87
N SER A 75 7.21 -2.70 7.61
CA SER A 75 7.19 -2.73 9.08
C SER A 75 7.64 -1.40 9.71
N SER A 76 8.19 -0.47 8.94
CA SER A 76 8.69 0.80 9.46
C SER A 76 7.59 1.61 10.14
N THR A 77 7.89 2.11 11.33
CA THR A 77 7.00 3.00 12.09
C THR A 77 7.30 4.48 11.88
N LYS A 78 8.43 4.79 11.23
CA LYS A 78 8.88 6.20 11.06
C LYS A 78 7.98 7.01 10.15
N THR A 79 7.44 6.38 9.12
CA THR A 79 6.56 7.02 8.13
C THR A 79 5.16 6.44 8.15
N SER A 80 4.84 5.60 9.14
CA SER A 80 3.54 4.94 9.23
C SER A 80 2.50 5.84 9.88
N LYS A 81 1.25 5.68 9.47
CA LYS A 81 0.11 6.36 10.05
C LYS A 81 -0.13 5.87 11.47
N GLY A 82 -0.27 6.79 12.44
CA GLY A 82 -0.52 6.46 13.83
C GLY A 82 0.65 5.81 14.56
N GLY A 83 1.86 5.78 13.98
CA GLY A 83 3.05 5.20 14.61
C GLY A 83 3.07 3.69 14.67
N GLU A 84 2.17 2.99 13.97
CA GLU A 84 2.11 1.53 13.92
C GLU A 84 2.59 1.00 12.56
N GLY A 85 3.24 -0.17 12.56
CA GLY A 85 3.67 -0.84 11.33
C GLY A 85 2.49 -1.37 10.52
N PHE A 86 2.73 -1.61 9.24
CA PHE A 86 1.71 -2.06 8.29
C PHE A 86 0.97 -3.31 8.75
N PHE A 87 1.69 -4.35 9.16
CA PHE A 87 1.06 -5.61 9.55
C PHE A 87 0.14 -5.46 10.77
N LYS A 88 0.56 -4.65 11.74
CA LYS A 88 -0.24 -4.38 12.93
C LYS A 88 -1.52 -3.62 12.58
N ARG A 89 -1.42 -2.62 11.69
CA ARG A 89 -2.59 -1.88 11.21
C ARG A 89 -3.56 -2.79 10.46
N MET A 90 -3.05 -3.72 9.63
CA MET A 90 -3.89 -4.64 8.89
C MET A 90 -4.63 -5.62 9.81
N CYS A 91 -3.98 -6.11 10.85
CA CYS A 91 -4.64 -6.93 11.87
C CYS A 91 -5.76 -6.17 12.58
N SER A 92 -5.52 -4.90 12.92
CA SER A 92 -6.52 -4.04 13.55
C SER A 92 -7.73 -3.81 12.64
N LEU A 93 -7.51 -3.57 11.36
CA LEU A 93 -8.59 -3.39 10.38
C LEU A 93 -9.42 -4.67 10.22
N HIS A 94 -8.76 -5.82 10.16
CA HIS A 94 -9.45 -7.10 10.06
C HIS A 94 -10.33 -7.36 11.28
N SER A 95 -9.88 -6.99 12.46
CA SER A 95 -10.67 -7.14 13.69
C SER A 95 -11.83 -6.14 13.77
N LYS A 96 -11.63 -4.92 13.25
CA LYS A 96 -12.60 -3.83 13.36
C LYS A 96 -13.74 -3.92 12.33
N TYR A 97 -13.43 -4.38 11.13
CA TYR A 97 -14.39 -4.38 10.01
C TYR A 97 -14.73 -5.82 9.59
N PRO A 98 -15.98 -6.28 9.81
CA PRO A 98 -16.37 -7.69 9.58
C PRO A 98 -16.26 -8.13 8.12
N ASN A 99 -16.44 -7.21 7.18
CA ASN A 99 -16.41 -7.52 5.74
C ASN A 99 -15.08 -7.14 5.07
N PHE A 100 -14.07 -6.83 5.86
CA PHE A 100 -12.73 -6.55 5.36
C PHE A 100 -12.09 -7.84 4.84
N LYS A 101 -11.80 -7.88 3.54
CA LYS A 101 -11.37 -9.12 2.85
C LYS A 101 -9.99 -9.03 2.25
N THR A 102 -9.57 -7.86 1.83
CA THR A 102 -8.41 -7.73 0.94
C THR A 102 -7.43 -6.71 1.48
N ILE A 103 -6.19 -7.14 1.56
CA ILE A 103 -5.04 -6.31 1.85
C ILE A 103 -4.17 -6.31 0.61
N LYS A 104 -3.84 -5.13 0.09
CA LYS A 104 -2.96 -4.98 -1.07
C LYS A 104 -1.78 -4.10 -0.77
N VAL A 105 -0.64 -4.50 -1.28
CA VAL A 105 0.54 -3.65 -1.37
C VAL A 105 0.85 -3.47 -2.85
N VAL A 106 0.80 -2.23 -3.30
CA VAL A 106 1.12 -1.85 -4.68
C VAL A 106 2.55 -1.33 -4.71
N TYR A 107 3.36 -1.86 -5.58
CA TYR A 107 4.76 -1.47 -5.75
C TYR A 107 5.09 -1.32 -7.24
N PHE A 108 6.07 -0.49 -7.54
CA PHE A 108 6.45 -0.14 -8.92
C PHE A 108 7.82 -0.68 -9.33
N GLU A 109 8.60 -1.12 -8.36
CA GLU A 109 9.90 -1.76 -8.54
C GLU A 109 9.80 -3.24 -8.15
N ASP A 110 10.94 -3.91 -8.07
CA ASP A 110 10.97 -5.32 -7.69
C ASP A 110 10.66 -5.55 -6.21
N LEU A 111 10.25 -6.75 -5.88
CA LEU A 111 10.16 -7.21 -4.49
C LEU A 111 11.54 -7.66 -4.00
N GLY A 112 11.84 -7.40 -2.74
CA GLY A 112 12.99 -8.00 -2.06
C GLY A 112 12.84 -9.51 -1.92
N VAL A 113 13.96 -10.22 -1.70
CA VAL A 113 14.00 -11.68 -1.69
C VAL A 113 13.01 -12.29 -0.68
N GLU A 114 12.93 -11.72 0.52
CA GLU A 114 12.01 -12.20 1.56
C GLU A 114 10.53 -12.14 1.13
N LEU A 115 10.14 -11.05 0.48
CA LEU A 115 8.77 -10.90 -0.02
C LEU A 115 8.50 -11.79 -1.23
N GLN A 116 9.48 -12.01 -2.09
CA GLN A 116 9.39 -12.98 -3.19
C GLN A 116 9.15 -14.39 -2.65
N ASP A 117 9.89 -14.79 -1.63
CA ASP A 117 9.78 -16.10 -1.02
C ASP A 117 8.41 -16.27 -0.32
N LEU A 118 7.93 -15.23 0.35
CA LEU A 118 6.59 -15.24 0.96
C LEU A 118 5.50 -15.42 -0.09
N LYS A 119 5.59 -14.71 -1.19
CA LYS A 119 4.64 -14.82 -2.31
C LYS A 119 4.63 -16.23 -2.90
N LYS A 120 5.79 -16.81 -3.16
CA LYS A 120 5.93 -18.19 -3.64
C LYS A 120 5.37 -19.21 -2.65
N GLY A 121 5.60 -19.02 -1.36
CA GLY A 121 5.05 -19.88 -0.31
C GLY A 121 3.53 -19.90 -0.31
N VAL A 122 2.89 -18.74 -0.46
CA VAL A 122 1.44 -18.63 -0.56
C VAL A 122 0.90 -19.31 -1.81
N GLU A 123 1.55 -19.11 -2.96
CA GLU A 123 1.15 -19.77 -4.21
C GLU A 123 1.25 -21.29 -4.12
N LYS A 124 2.33 -21.83 -3.57
CA LYS A 124 2.51 -23.27 -3.35
C LYS A 124 1.45 -23.84 -2.40
N SER A 125 1.10 -23.13 -1.35
CA SER A 125 0.05 -23.54 -0.41
C SER A 125 -1.31 -23.66 -1.11
N LYS A 126 -1.62 -22.72 -2.00
CA LYS A 126 -2.85 -22.78 -2.79
C LYS A 126 -2.86 -23.97 -3.74
N GLU A 127 -1.78 -24.24 -4.42
CA GLU A 127 -1.66 -25.41 -5.31
C GLU A 127 -1.87 -26.72 -4.55
N SER A 128 -1.28 -26.86 -3.38
CA SER A 128 -1.42 -28.08 -2.59
C SER A 128 -2.83 -28.31 -2.04
N ILE A 129 -3.60 -27.26 -1.85
CA ILE A 129 -5.02 -27.38 -1.42
C ILE A 129 -5.91 -27.84 -2.59
N PHE A 130 -5.60 -27.47 -3.81
CA PHE A 130 -6.41 -27.76 -4.98
C PHE A 130 -5.96 -28.99 -5.77
N ASN A 131 -4.84 -29.55 -5.45
CA ASN A 131 -4.33 -30.80 -6.00
C ASN A 131 -4.61 -31.96 -5.07
#